data_1ddd6eb04ea2b7d1b1b9d127141c1512
#
_entry.id   1ddd6eb04ea2b7d1b1b9d127141c1512
#
_cell.length_a   1.000
_cell.length_b   1.000
_cell.length_c   1.000
_cell.angle_alpha   90.00
_cell.angle_beta   90.00
_cell.angle_gamma   90.00
#
_symmetry.space_group_name_H-M   'P 1'
#
loop_
_entity.id
_entity.type
_entity.pdbx_description
1 polymer ?
#
loop_
_entity_poly.entity_id
_entity_poly.type
_entity_poly.pdbx_seq_one_letter_code
_entity_poly.pdbx_strand_id
1 'polypeptide(L)'
;MKYVEILLVVGKKCNFRCSYCYTQHKEDAYIDEGNILSENIDKVFKHIDWYLSRVETMRITFYGGEPLCYPDFIRQIVSRYRENPNIDFNLVTNGVLLQKHWDIFEGIPKNRMFFAVSYDYSLQDTQRHEGTYQVVRDAVKFLVQKGCRFKTITVFTNETLPRIKEVFEDHLKLEKECGREFIGRVNTAKSTFKDAESVYTDSKLLEDLQYIQRYNKEHPRGGWRTNACMLNRKNEYAYLNFLPECYAICPDGRITWDCRSWFYNDSVDSLTTGTIFEEPEIVYENRQKILKEWGGHISEECKNCETTACKITPFRFHENESPIHWGEPPTNAFKYHCKITRFMAKYLNG
;
A
#
# COMPACT_ATOMS: atom_id res chain seq x y z
N MET A 1 12.08 20.11 3.31
CA MET A 1 11.52 18.80 3.75
C MET A 1 12.62 17.75 3.69
N LYS A 2 12.64 16.76 4.59
CA LYS A 2 13.68 15.70 4.52
C LYS A 2 13.35 14.63 3.47
N TYR A 3 12.07 14.28 3.32
CA TYR A 3 11.63 13.16 2.52
C TYR A 3 10.24 13.40 1.92
N VAL A 4 9.99 12.86 0.72
CA VAL A 4 8.66 12.78 0.12
C VAL A 4 8.47 11.43 -0.59
N GLU A 5 7.28 10.85 -0.52
CA GLU A 5 6.86 9.72 -1.33
C GLU A 5 5.78 10.16 -2.33
N ILE A 6 6.08 9.96 -3.62
CA ILE A 6 5.13 10.17 -4.70
C ILE A 6 4.61 8.80 -5.14
N LEU A 7 3.29 8.59 -4.99
CA LEU A 7 2.63 7.42 -5.53
C LEU A 7 2.14 7.75 -6.94
N LEU A 8 2.73 7.13 -7.94
CA LEU A 8 2.25 7.19 -9.31
C LEU A 8 1.22 6.08 -9.51
N VAL A 9 -0.07 6.43 -9.52
CA VAL A 9 -1.15 5.50 -9.85
C VAL A 9 -1.24 5.42 -11.36
N VAL A 10 -0.56 4.43 -11.93
CA VAL A 10 -0.34 4.36 -13.38
C VAL A 10 -1.59 4.00 -14.20
N GLY A 11 -2.62 3.44 -13.58
CA GLY A 11 -3.90 3.10 -14.23
C GLY A 11 -4.68 2.02 -13.48
N LYS A 12 -5.88 1.71 -13.99
CA LYS A 12 -6.80 0.68 -13.43
C LYS A 12 -6.55 -0.70 -14.00
N LYS A 13 -5.95 -0.82 -15.18
CA LYS A 13 -5.73 -2.10 -15.85
C LYS A 13 -4.96 -3.07 -14.96
N CYS A 14 -5.46 -4.28 -14.86
CA CYS A 14 -4.86 -5.35 -14.08
C CYS A 14 -5.11 -6.69 -14.77
N ASN A 15 -4.14 -7.58 -14.74
CA ASN A 15 -4.25 -8.94 -15.26
C ASN A 15 -4.82 -9.93 -14.21
N PHE A 16 -5.15 -9.46 -13.00
CA PHE A 16 -5.79 -10.24 -11.94
C PHE A 16 -7.22 -9.79 -11.65
N ARG A 17 -7.98 -10.64 -10.94
CA ARG A 17 -9.36 -10.41 -10.50
C ARG A 17 -9.51 -10.84 -9.04
N CYS A 18 -8.71 -10.25 -8.14
CA CYS A 18 -8.71 -10.61 -6.72
C CYS A 18 -10.09 -10.40 -6.11
N SER A 19 -10.61 -11.39 -5.38
CA SER A 19 -11.97 -11.37 -4.78
C SER A 19 -12.20 -10.22 -3.79
N TYR A 20 -11.13 -9.70 -3.18
CA TYR A 20 -11.16 -8.61 -2.22
C TYR A 20 -10.65 -7.28 -2.80
N CYS A 21 -10.45 -7.19 -4.11
CA CYS A 21 -9.84 -6.03 -4.72
C CYS A 21 -10.76 -4.80 -4.64
N TYR A 22 -10.32 -3.77 -3.97
CA TYR A 22 -11.10 -2.54 -3.84
C TYR A 22 -11.15 -1.69 -5.14
N THR A 23 -10.28 -2.01 -6.11
CA THR A 23 -10.23 -1.30 -7.41
C THR A 23 -11.21 -1.87 -8.43
N GLN A 24 -11.76 -3.06 -8.19
CA GLN A 24 -12.53 -3.84 -9.17
C GLN A 24 -14.06 -3.84 -8.93
N HIS A 25 -14.53 -3.19 -7.87
CA HIS A 25 -15.96 -3.15 -7.57
C HIS A 25 -16.78 -2.27 -8.51
N LYS A 26 -16.16 -1.69 -9.54
CA LYS A 26 -16.82 -0.90 -10.57
C LYS A 26 -16.66 -1.60 -11.92
N GLU A 27 -17.74 -1.75 -12.64
CA GLU A 27 -17.80 -2.34 -13.99
C GLU A 27 -16.81 -1.66 -14.95
N ASP A 28 -16.51 -0.38 -14.74
CA ASP A 28 -15.58 0.43 -15.52
C ASP A 28 -14.09 0.17 -15.20
N ALA A 29 -13.76 -0.68 -14.23
CA ALA A 29 -12.37 -0.95 -13.84
C ALA A 29 -11.49 -1.58 -14.96
N TYR A 30 -12.11 -1.94 -16.07
CA TYR A 30 -11.47 -2.56 -17.24
C TYR A 30 -11.33 -1.63 -18.44
N ILE A 31 -11.99 -0.48 -18.43
CA ILE A 31 -11.86 0.51 -19.48
C ILE A 31 -10.51 1.19 -19.27
N ASP A 32 -9.63 1.06 -20.23
CA ASP A 32 -8.41 1.85 -20.33
C ASP A 32 -8.81 3.26 -20.72
N GLU A 33 -9.29 4.05 -19.76
CA GLU A 33 -9.47 5.48 -19.92
C GLU A 33 -8.08 6.02 -20.24
N GLY A 34 -7.93 6.57 -21.45
CA GLY A 34 -6.67 7.00 -22.02
C GLY A 34 -5.74 7.60 -20.95
N ASN A 35 -4.52 7.10 -20.85
CA ASN A 35 -3.63 7.44 -19.76
C ASN A 35 -3.14 8.88 -19.90
N ILE A 36 -3.87 9.83 -19.31
CA ILE A 36 -3.56 11.26 -19.31
C ILE A 36 -2.13 11.51 -18.85
N LEU A 37 -1.60 10.68 -17.93
CA LEU A 37 -0.23 10.82 -17.45
C LEU A 37 0.81 10.54 -18.54
N SER A 38 0.60 9.50 -19.38
CA SER A 38 1.52 9.18 -20.47
C SER A 38 1.51 10.27 -21.55
N GLU A 39 0.36 10.83 -21.84
CA GLU A 39 0.20 11.92 -22.82
C GLU A 39 0.77 13.25 -22.30
N ASN A 40 0.83 13.42 -21.01
CA ASN A 40 1.29 14.65 -20.34
C ASN A 40 2.48 14.39 -19.41
N ILE A 41 3.38 13.49 -19.80
CA ILE A 41 4.51 13.07 -18.97
C ILE A 41 5.40 14.24 -18.49
N ASP A 42 5.55 15.29 -19.33
CA ASP A 42 6.32 16.48 -18.96
C ASP A 42 5.71 17.24 -17.78
N LYS A 43 4.39 17.22 -17.65
CA LYS A 43 3.69 17.80 -16.49
C LYS A 43 3.93 16.96 -15.24
N VAL A 44 3.92 15.63 -15.38
CA VAL A 44 4.28 14.72 -14.28
C VAL A 44 5.73 14.99 -13.83
N PHE A 45 6.65 15.12 -14.78
CA PHE A 45 8.05 15.46 -14.48
C PHE A 45 8.16 16.81 -13.76
N LYS A 46 7.41 17.82 -14.19
CA LYS A 46 7.40 19.14 -13.54
C LYS A 46 7.05 19.04 -12.05
N HIS A 47 6.04 18.25 -11.69
CA HIS A 47 5.67 18.04 -10.30
C HIS A 47 6.75 17.25 -9.52
N ILE A 48 7.29 16.19 -10.11
CA ILE A 48 8.38 15.42 -9.48
C ILE A 48 9.61 16.30 -9.24
N ASP A 49 10.06 17.03 -10.27
CA ASP A 49 11.25 17.88 -10.20
C ASP A 49 11.08 19.03 -9.18
N TRP A 50 9.87 19.58 -9.07
CA TRP A 50 9.58 20.62 -8.10
C TRP A 50 9.74 20.13 -6.65
N TYR A 51 9.23 18.94 -6.33
CA TYR A 51 9.44 18.34 -5.02
C TYR A 51 10.88 17.92 -4.80
N LEU A 52 11.51 17.34 -5.82
CA LEU A 52 12.91 16.90 -5.75
C LEU A 52 13.87 18.05 -5.41
N SER A 53 13.58 19.26 -5.89
CA SER A 53 14.38 20.45 -5.57
C SER A 53 14.23 20.93 -4.12
N ARG A 54 13.30 20.38 -3.34
CA ARG A 54 12.91 20.83 -1.98
C ARG A 54 13.06 19.76 -0.90
N VAL A 55 13.49 18.56 -1.27
CA VAL A 55 13.67 17.43 -0.35
C VAL A 55 15.09 16.88 -0.44
N GLU A 56 15.56 16.25 0.63
CA GLU A 56 16.86 15.56 0.64
C GLU A 56 16.75 14.21 -0.11
N THR A 57 15.64 13.50 0.05
CA THR A 57 15.38 12.22 -0.60
C THR A 57 13.92 12.09 -1.02
N MET A 58 13.70 11.34 -2.10
CA MET A 58 12.38 11.08 -2.66
C MET A 58 12.20 9.58 -2.92
N ARG A 59 10.98 9.09 -2.73
CA ARG A 59 10.58 7.79 -3.23
C ARG A 59 9.49 7.92 -4.28
N ILE A 60 9.69 7.28 -5.43
CA ILE A 60 8.66 7.13 -6.45
C ILE A 60 8.12 5.70 -6.34
N THR A 61 6.83 5.60 -5.99
CA THR A 61 6.13 4.31 -5.85
C THR A 61 5.17 4.13 -7.02
N PHE A 62 5.41 3.12 -7.84
CA PHE A 62 4.48 2.71 -8.88
C PHE A 62 3.37 1.86 -8.27
N TYR A 63 2.13 2.29 -8.49
CA TYR A 63 0.92 1.73 -7.92
C TYR A 63 -0.22 1.73 -8.95
N GLY A 64 -1.34 1.04 -8.68
CA GLY A 64 -2.50 1.04 -9.57
C GLY A 64 -3.26 -0.28 -9.51
N GLY A 65 -3.83 -0.71 -10.64
CA GLY A 65 -4.28 -2.08 -10.82
C GLY A 65 -3.06 -3.02 -10.79
N GLU A 66 -2.42 -3.23 -11.94
CA GLU A 66 -1.06 -3.81 -12.03
C GLU A 66 -0.17 -2.82 -12.78
N PRO A 67 0.82 -2.21 -12.13
CA PRO A 67 1.68 -1.21 -12.77
C PRO A 67 2.39 -1.71 -14.03
N LEU A 68 2.81 -2.98 -14.05
CA LEU A 68 3.49 -3.55 -15.19
C LEU A 68 2.57 -3.83 -16.40
N CYS A 69 1.28 -3.51 -16.32
CA CYS A 69 0.42 -3.36 -17.50
C CYS A 69 0.67 -2.04 -18.25
N TYR A 70 1.50 -1.13 -17.69
CA TYR A 70 1.88 0.16 -18.27
C TYR A 70 3.41 0.33 -18.31
N PRO A 71 4.14 -0.62 -18.93
CA PRO A 71 5.60 -0.68 -18.82
C PRO A 71 6.29 0.54 -19.43
N ASP A 72 5.74 1.12 -20.49
CA ASP A 72 6.37 2.25 -21.20
C ASP A 72 6.32 3.55 -20.36
N PHE A 73 5.25 3.78 -19.60
CA PHE A 73 5.19 4.89 -18.67
C PHE A 73 6.22 4.73 -17.55
N ILE A 74 6.31 3.54 -16.96
CA ILE A 74 7.31 3.26 -15.92
C ILE A 74 8.72 3.43 -16.45
N ARG A 75 8.98 2.96 -17.67
CA ARG A 75 10.28 3.09 -18.34
C ARG A 75 10.70 4.56 -18.49
N GLN A 76 9.78 5.43 -18.90
CA GLN A 76 10.07 6.85 -19.03
C GLN A 76 10.47 7.50 -17.69
N ILE A 77 9.70 7.23 -16.62
CA ILE A 77 10.01 7.71 -15.28
C ILE A 77 11.36 7.19 -14.78
N VAL A 78 11.57 5.87 -14.88
CA VAL A 78 12.82 5.24 -14.43
C VAL A 78 14.02 5.77 -15.23
N SER A 79 13.91 5.87 -16.56
CA SER A 79 15.00 6.36 -17.40
C SER A 79 15.43 7.78 -17.05
N ARG A 80 14.48 8.64 -16.70
CA ARG A 80 14.79 10.02 -16.32
C ARG A 80 15.50 10.13 -14.97
N TYR A 81 15.12 9.29 -14.00
CA TYR A 81 15.56 9.47 -12.60
C TYR A 81 16.51 8.40 -12.07
N ARG A 82 16.84 7.36 -12.84
CA ARG A 82 17.65 6.23 -12.37
C ARG A 82 19.05 6.61 -11.88
N GLU A 83 19.66 7.66 -12.47
CA GLU A 83 20.99 8.11 -12.09
C GLU A 83 20.96 9.07 -10.89
N ASN A 84 19.81 9.59 -10.48
CA ASN A 84 19.72 10.51 -9.36
C ASN A 84 19.83 9.75 -8.02
N PRO A 85 20.89 9.94 -7.22
CA PRO A 85 21.13 9.18 -5.99
C PRO A 85 20.10 9.45 -4.88
N ASN A 86 19.37 10.56 -4.98
CA ASN A 86 18.39 10.98 -3.99
C ASN A 86 16.98 10.39 -4.25
N ILE A 87 16.83 9.58 -5.29
CA ILE A 87 15.55 8.94 -5.63
C ILE A 87 15.62 7.43 -5.43
N ASP A 88 14.71 6.92 -4.61
CA ASP A 88 14.39 5.50 -4.48
C ASP A 88 13.16 5.16 -5.31
N PHE A 89 13.13 3.96 -5.88
CA PHE A 89 11.96 3.42 -6.56
C PHE A 89 11.32 2.31 -5.74
N ASN A 90 9.99 2.24 -5.80
CA ASN A 90 9.21 1.15 -5.23
C ASN A 90 8.16 0.68 -6.25
N LEU A 91 8.05 -0.62 -6.46
CA LEU A 91 7.04 -1.23 -7.32
C LEU A 91 6.12 -2.10 -6.48
N VAL A 92 4.83 -1.80 -6.48
CA VAL A 92 3.80 -2.67 -5.92
C VAL A 92 3.18 -3.47 -7.06
N THR A 93 3.40 -4.78 -7.09
CA THR A 93 3.05 -5.64 -8.22
C THR A 93 2.48 -6.98 -7.78
N ASN A 94 1.67 -7.60 -8.62
CA ASN A 94 1.27 -9.01 -8.46
C ASN A 94 2.35 -10.01 -8.90
N GLY A 95 3.45 -9.53 -9.48
CA GLY A 95 4.65 -10.31 -9.79
C GLY A 95 4.65 -11.03 -11.14
N VAL A 96 3.49 -11.27 -11.77
CA VAL A 96 3.41 -12.09 -13.00
C VAL A 96 4.19 -11.50 -14.18
N LEU A 97 4.14 -10.18 -14.32
CA LEU A 97 4.82 -9.48 -15.42
C LEU A 97 6.25 -9.05 -15.09
N LEU A 98 6.72 -9.31 -13.87
CA LEU A 98 8.00 -8.79 -13.37
C LEU A 98 9.20 -9.25 -14.22
N GLN A 99 9.29 -10.55 -14.50
CA GLN A 99 10.41 -11.08 -15.28
C GLN A 99 10.39 -10.59 -16.73
N LYS A 100 9.18 -10.47 -17.32
CA LYS A 100 9.01 -9.97 -18.70
C LYS A 100 9.53 -8.54 -18.88
N HIS A 101 9.37 -7.71 -17.87
CA HIS A 101 9.73 -6.27 -17.91
C HIS A 101 10.91 -5.94 -17.00
N TRP A 102 11.76 -6.92 -16.70
CA TRP A 102 12.91 -6.75 -15.84
C TRP A 102 13.91 -5.69 -16.34
N ASP A 103 14.05 -5.55 -17.63
CA ASP A 103 14.92 -4.59 -18.29
C ASP A 103 14.68 -3.14 -17.84
N ILE A 104 13.47 -2.79 -17.41
CA ILE A 104 13.14 -1.46 -16.86
C ILE A 104 13.96 -1.16 -15.61
N PHE A 105 14.18 -2.16 -14.76
CA PHE A 105 14.80 -2.03 -13.44
C PHE A 105 16.28 -2.41 -13.44
N GLU A 106 16.75 -3.00 -14.51
CA GLU A 106 18.14 -3.45 -14.64
C GLU A 106 19.10 -2.24 -14.58
N GLY A 107 20.15 -2.38 -13.76
CA GLY A 107 21.14 -1.29 -13.54
C GLY A 107 20.75 -0.29 -12.47
N ILE A 108 19.52 -0.27 -11.93
CA ILE A 108 19.22 0.53 -10.74
C ILE A 108 19.99 -0.08 -9.54
N PRO A 109 20.72 0.72 -8.73
CA PRO A 109 21.37 0.23 -7.51
C PRO A 109 20.37 -0.49 -6.59
N LYS A 110 20.73 -1.69 -6.11
CA LYS A 110 19.83 -2.56 -5.32
C LYS A 110 19.29 -1.92 -4.04
N ASN A 111 20.02 -0.99 -3.47
CA ASN A 111 19.57 -0.23 -2.29
C ASN A 111 18.55 0.86 -2.63
N ARG A 112 18.40 1.20 -3.91
CA ARG A 112 17.47 2.23 -4.40
C ARG A 112 16.22 1.65 -5.08
N MET A 113 16.13 0.33 -5.27
CA MET A 113 14.95 -0.35 -5.80
C MET A 113 14.35 -1.29 -4.78
N PHE A 114 13.07 -1.16 -4.53
CA PHE A 114 12.30 -1.99 -3.62
C PHE A 114 11.08 -2.59 -4.33
N PHE A 115 10.80 -3.86 -4.08
CA PHE A 115 9.64 -4.56 -4.64
C PHE A 115 8.67 -4.96 -3.52
N ALA A 116 7.39 -4.67 -3.71
CA ALA A 116 6.31 -5.12 -2.85
C ALA A 116 5.43 -6.08 -3.65
N VAL A 117 5.71 -7.38 -3.52
CA VAL A 117 5.04 -8.43 -4.31
C VAL A 117 3.78 -8.89 -3.59
N SER A 118 2.65 -8.72 -4.24
CA SER A 118 1.35 -9.18 -3.76
C SER A 118 1.25 -10.70 -3.91
N TYR A 119 1.35 -11.45 -2.80
CA TYR A 119 1.36 -12.91 -2.80
C TYR A 119 0.61 -13.47 -1.60
N ASP A 120 -0.48 -14.20 -1.85
CA ASP A 120 -1.33 -14.79 -0.81
C ASP A 120 -0.99 -16.27 -0.52
N TYR A 121 0.17 -16.76 -1.03
CA TYR A 121 0.66 -18.12 -0.79
C TYR A 121 -0.37 -19.19 -1.16
N SER A 122 -0.67 -20.14 -0.27
CA SER A 122 -1.65 -21.21 -0.50
C SER A 122 -3.07 -20.69 -0.84
N LEU A 123 -3.36 -19.40 -0.63
CA LEU A 123 -4.62 -18.76 -1.01
C LEU A 123 -4.55 -18.06 -2.37
N GLN A 124 -3.39 -18.04 -3.03
CA GLN A 124 -3.15 -17.25 -4.24
C GLN A 124 -4.16 -17.53 -5.34
N ASP A 125 -4.35 -18.79 -5.69
CA ASP A 125 -5.21 -19.20 -6.81
C ASP A 125 -6.71 -18.98 -6.51
N THR A 126 -7.10 -19.08 -5.24
CA THR A 126 -8.51 -18.91 -4.84
C THR A 126 -8.89 -17.46 -4.59
N GLN A 127 -7.98 -16.62 -4.08
CA GLN A 127 -8.27 -15.24 -3.74
C GLN A 127 -7.88 -14.23 -4.82
N ARG A 128 -6.81 -14.54 -5.58
CA ARG A 128 -6.27 -13.57 -6.57
C ARG A 128 -6.54 -13.97 -7.99
N HIS A 129 -5.96 -15.07 -8.46
CA HIS A 129 -6.15 -15.55 -9.82
C HIS A 129 -5.66 -16.99 -9.93
N GLU A 130 -6.49 -17.86 -10.49
CA GLU A 130 -6.21 -19.27 -10.66
C GLU A 130 -4.94 -19.51 -11.52
N GLY A 131 -4.13 -20.49 -11.14
CA GLY A 131 -2.90 -20.87 -11.82
C GLY A 131 -1.71 -19.93 -11.61
N THR A 132 -1.81 -18.96 -10.69
CA THR A 132 -0.74 -17.98 -10.47
C THR A 132 0.13 -18.25 -9.23
N TYR A 133 -0.22 -19.24 -8.41
CA TYR A 133 0.56 -19.61 -7.23
C TYR A 133 2.05 -19.82 -7.55
N GLN A 134 2.34 -20.69 -8.50
CA GLN A 134 3.73 -21.00 -8.86
C GLN A 134 4.41 -19.83 -9.58
N VAL A 135 3.69 -19.12 -10.44
CA VAL A 135 4.24 -17.99 -11.20
C VAL A 135 4.74 -16.88 -10.27
N VAL A 136 3.94 -16.54 -9.26
CA VAL A 136 4.33 -15.50 -8.29
C VAL A 136 5.44 -16.00 -7.35
N ARG A 137 5.40 -17.29 -6.98
CA ARG A 137 6.47 -17.94 -6.22
C ARG A 137 7.81 -17.84 -6.93
N ASP A 138 7.83 -18.10 -8.23
CA ASP A 138 9.03 -17.99 -9.08
C ASP A 138 9.49 -16.53 -9.24
N ALA A 139 8.58 -15.57 -9.30
CA ALA A 139 8.92 -14.16 -9.29
C ALA A 139 9.62 -13.74 -7.98
N VAL A 140 9.18 -14.27 -6.82
CA VAL A 140 9.87 -14.02 -5.55
C VAL A 140 11.28 -14.65 -5.54
N LYS A 141 11.42 -15.91 -6.00
CA LYS A 141 12.72 -16.57 -6.15
C LYS A 141 13.66 -15.79 -7.07
N PHE A 142 13.13 -15.27 -8.17
CA PHE A 142 13.88 -14.42 -9.11
C PHE A 142 14.41 -13.16 -8.41
N LEU A 143 13.60 -12.46 -7.60
CA LEU A 143 14.06 -11.31 -6.84
C LEU A 143 15.17 -11.66 -5.83
N VAL A 144 15.08 -12.84 -5.20
CA VAL A 144 16.15 -13.35 -4.32
C VAL A 144 17.44 -13.58 -5.10
N GLN A 145 17.37 -14.26 -6.25
CA GLN A 145 18.53 -14.53 -7.12
C GLN A 145 19.18 -13.24 -7.62
N LYS A 146 18.37 -12.23 -7.95
CA LYS A 146 18.86 -10.89 -8.33
C LYS A 146 19.41 -10.09 -7.14
N GLY A 147 19.27 -10.59 -5.91
CA GLY A 147 19.71 -9.91 -4.69
C GLY A 147 18.94 -8.64 -4.38
N CYS A 148 17.69 -8.57 -4.81
CA CYS A 148 16.85 -7.38 -4.64
C CYS A 148 16.33 -7.23 -3.22
N ARG A 149 15.96 -5.99 -2.88
CA ARG A 149 15.18 -5.68 -1.66
C ARG A 149 13.70 -5.82 -1.99
N PHE A 150 13.02 -6.67 -1.25
CA PHE A 150 11.58 -6.88 -1.45
C PHE A 150 10.87 -7.27 -0.16
N LYS A 151 9.56 -7.24 -0.21
CA LYS A 151 8.64 -7.89 0.74
C LYS A 151 7.50 -8.53 -0.03
N THR A 152 6.89 -9.56 0.54
CA THR A 152 5.59 -10.05 0.09
C THR A 152 4.47 -9.26 0.79
N ILE A 153 3.30 -9.18 0.16
CA ILE A 153 2.09 -8.61 0.75
C ILE A 153 0.98 -9.64 0.63
N THR A 154 0.50 -10.10 1.77
CA THR A 154 -0.61 -11.05 1.90
C THR A 154 -1.84 -10.33 2.43
N VAL A 155 -3.01 -10.60 1.85
CA VAL A 155 -4.27 -10.03 2.30
C VAL A 155 -5.19 -11.14 2.81
N PHE A 156 -5.68 -10.98 4.04
CA PHE A 156 -6.69 -11.86 4.61
C PHE A 156 -8.07 -11.21 4.56
N THR A 157 -9.06 -12.00 4.19
CA THR A 157 -10.49 -11.69 4.36
C THR A 157 -10.97 -12.28 5.69
N ASN A 158 -12.20 -11.96 6.09
CA ASN A 158 -12.81 -12.60 7.26
C ASN A 158 -12.87 -14.14 7.13
N GLU A 159 -13.11 -14.64 5.93
CA GLU A 159 -13.21 -16.08 5.64
C GLU A 159 -11.83 -16.79 5.65
N THR A 160 -10.78 -16.08 5.26
CA THR A 160 -9.46 -16.70 5.09
C THR A 160 -8.52 -16.47 6.28
N LEU A 161 -8.83 -15.52 7.17
CA LEU A 161 -8.02 -15.27 8.36
C LEU A 161 -7.86 -16.51 9.27
N PRO A 162 -8.86 -17.41 9.45
CA PRO A 162 -8.66 -18.67 10.19
C PRO A 162 -7.59 -19.61 9.61
N ARG A 163 -7.16 -19.39 8.37
CA ARG A 163 -6.08 -20.16 7.72
C ARG A 163 -4.70 -19.51 7.85
N ILE A 164 -4.56 -18.50 8.72
CA ILE A 164 -3.33 -17.68 8.81
C ILE A 164 -2.07 -18.52 9.05
N LYS A 165 -2.15 -19.57 9.87
CA LYS A 165 -1.01 -20.47 10.14
C LYS A 165 -0.60 -21.26 8.90
N GLU A 166 -1.55 -21.84 8.18
CA GLU A 166 -1.29 -22.58 6.93
C GLU A 166 -0.55 -21.71 5.92
N VAL A 167 -1.04 -20.49 5.74
CA VAL A 167 -0.47 -19.50 4.81
C VAL A 167 0.93 -19.07 5.28
N PHE A 168 1.12 -18.94 6.59
CA PHE A 168 2.42 -18.62 7.18
C PHE A 168 3.43 -19.77 6.99
N GLU A 169 3.01 -21.01 7.15
CA GLU A 169 3.87 -22.17 6.91
C GLU A 169 4.32 -22.27 5.45
N ASP A 170 3.47 -21.86 4.50
CA ASP A 170 3.86 -21.77 3.09
C ASP A 170 4.87 -20.63 2.83
N HIS A 171 4.75 -19.51 3.56
CA HIS A 171 5.79 -18.48 3.59
C HIS A 171 7.13 -19.04 4.05
N LEU A 172 7.16 -19.80 5.15
CA LEU A 172 8.38 -20.41 5.67
C LEU A 172 9.00 -21.44 4.70
N LYS A 173 8.17 -22.20 3.99
CA LYS A 173 8.65 -23.08 2.92
C LYS A 173 9.35 -22.30 1.81
N LEU A 174 8.79 -21.15 1.41
CA LEU A 174 9.41 -20.31 0.40
C LEU A 174 10.73 -19.69 0.89
N GLU A 175 10.82 -19.24 2.14
CA GLU A 175 12.09 -18.79 2.75
C GLU A 175 13.15 -19.88 2.69
N LYS A 176 12.78 -21.12 3.06
CA LYS A 176 13.68 -22.29 3.00
C LYS A 176 14.14 -22.59 1.57
N GLU A 177 13.24 -22.58 0.60
CA GLU A 177 13.57 -22.77 -0.83
C GLU A 177 14.49 -21.67 -1.38
N CYS A 178 14.33 -20.45 -0.89
CA CYS A 178 15.17 -19.32 -1.25
C CYS A 178 16.54 -19.32 -0.54
N GLY A 179 16.71 -20.12 0.52
CA GLY A 179 17.89 -20.07 1.40
C GLY A 179 18.07 -18.73 2.11
N ARG A 180 16.98 -17.96 2.26
CA ARG A 180 17.02 -16.59 2.79
C ARG A 180 15.71 -16.22 3.47
N GLU A 181 15.80 -15.61 4.64
CA GLU A 181 14.66 -14.96 5.31
C GLU A 181 14.26 -13.67 4.60
N PHE A 182 12.96 -13.40 4.57
CA PHE A 182 12.42 -12.13 4.09
C PHE A 182 11.09 -11.78 4.78
N ILE A 183 10.78 -10.50 4.84
CA ILE A 183 9.58 -10.03 5.52
C ILE A 183 8.35 -10.19 4.61
N GLY A 184 7.34 -10.89 5.13
CA GLY A 184 5.98 -10.84 4.63
C GLY A 184 5.17 -9.74 5.34
N ARG A 185 4.38 -9.00 4.60
CA ARG A 185 3.46 -8.01 5.15
C ARG A 185 2.04 -8.51 5.10
N VAL A 186 1.38 -8.48 6.25
CA VAL A 186 -0.01 -8.88 6.37
C VAL A 186 -0.91 -7.65 6.37
N ASN A 187 -1.91 -7.69 5.50
CA ASN A 187 -3.03 -6.75 5.44
C ASN A 187 -4.35 -7.50 5.62
N THR A 188 -5.40 -6.78 5.96
CA THR A 188 -6.77 -7.30 6.03
C THR A 188 -7.66 -6.57 5.04
N ALA A 189 -8.49 -7.31 4.32
CA ALA A 189 -9.49 -6.76 3.42
C ALA A 189 -10.67 -6.22 4.24
N LYS A 190 -10.75 -4.92 4.40
CA LYS A 190 -11.61 -4.22 5.34
C LYS A 190 -13.10 -4.51 5.15
N SER A 191 -13.55 -4.49 3.90
CA SER A 191 -14.97 -4.69 3.52
C SER A 191 -15.52 -6.05 3.90
N THR A 192 -14.64 -7.03 4.18
CA THR A 192 -15.05 -8.40 4.52
C THR A 192 -15.27 -8.61 6.02
N PHE A 193 -14.74 -7.72 6.89
CA PHE A 193 -14.84 -7.84 8.35
C PHE A 193 -16.06 -7.09 8.90
N LYS A 194 -17.27 -7.58 8.59
CA LYS A 194 -18.53 -6.97 9.05
C LYS A 194 -18.88 -7.31 10.50
N ASP A 195 -18.39 -8.44 11.00
CA ASP A 195 -18.54 -8.87 12.40
C ASP A 195 -17.19 -9.41 12.90
N ALA A 196 -16.43 -8.54 13.56
CA ALA A 196 -15.09 -8.89 14.01
C ALA A 196 -15.05 -9.51 15.41
N GLU A 197 -16.15 -9.58 16.16
CA GLU A 197 -16.10 -10.08 17.54
C GLU A 197 -15.81 -11.58 17.60
N SER A 198 -16.30 -12.35 16.67
CA SER A 198 -15.98 -13.78 16.54
C SER A 198 -14.49 -14.04 16.30
N VAL A 199 -13.80 -13.12 15.64
CA VAL A 199 -12.37 -13.23 15.34
C VAL A 199 -11.52 -13.09 16.61
N TYR A 200 -11.94 -12.28 17.58
CA TYR A 200 -11.15 -12.02 18.79
C TYR A 200 -11.27 -13.10 19.85
N THR A 201 -12.33 -13.89 19.78
CA THR A 201 -12.65 -14.97 20.72
C THR A 201 -12.25 -16.36 20.20
N ASP A 202 -11.79 -16.47 18.97
CA ASP A 202 -11.33 -17.73 18.39
C ASP A 202 -9.99 -18.15 19.01
N SER A 203 -10.04 -19.13 19.90
CA SER A 203 -8.87 -19.65 20.61
C SER A 203 -7.81 -20.20 19.66
N LYS A 204 -8.21 -20.85 18.57
CA LYS A 204 -7.29 -21.39 17.56
C LYS A 204 -6.55 -20.27 16.83
N LEU A 205 -7.27 -19.23 16.41
CA LEU A 205 -6.64 -18.07 15.78
C LEU A 205 -5.63 -17.39 16.72
N LEU A 206 -5.96 -17.30 18.01
CA LEU A 206 -5.03 -16.76 19.03
C LEU A 206 -3.76 -17.60 19.17
N GLU A 207 -3.89 -18.93 19.21
CA GLU A 207 -2.74 -19.85 19.25
C GLU A 207 -1.87 -19.70 17.98
N ASP A 208 -2.49 -19.65 16.81
CA ASP A 208 -1.79 -19.48 15.53
C ASP A 208 -1.05 -18.14 15.45
N LEU A 209 -1.66 -17.05 15.91
CA LEU A 209 -0.99 -15.74 16.01
C LEU A 209 0.15 -15.72 17.02
N GLN A 210 0.02 -16.41 18.16
CA GLN A 210 1.10 -16.56 19.14
C GLN A 210 2.26 -17.37 18.57
N TYR A 211 1.99 -18.39 17.76
CA TYR A 211 3.02 -19.15 17.04
C TYR A 211 3.81 -18.22 16.09
N ILE A 212 3.12 -17.43 15.28
CA ILE A 212 3.75 -16.45 14.38
C ILE A 212 4.55 -15.39 15.16
N GLN A 213 4.02 -14.93 16.31
CA GLN A 213 4.71 -13.95 17.16
C GLN A 213 6.03 -14.51 17.73
N ARG A 214 6.04 -15.76 18.18
CA ARG A 214 7.29 -16.41 18.63
C ARG A 214 8.32 -16.48 17.51
N TYR A 215 7.90 -16.96 16.34
CA TYR A 215 8.78 -16.99 15.17
C TYR A 215 9.35 -15.61 14.83
N ASN A 216 8.50 -14.58 14.79
CA ASN A 216 8.91 -13.21 14.50
C ASN A 216 9.97 -12.65 15.46
N LYS A 217 9.92 -13.04 16.74
CA LYS A 217 10.91 -12.61 17.75
C LYS A 217 12.27 -13.27 17.53
N GLU A 218 12.27 -14.54 17.14
CA GLU A 218 13.48 -15.31 16.88
C GLU A 218 14.10 -14.97 15.51
N HIS A 219 13.28 -14.50 14.54
CA HIS A 219 13.68 -14.23 13.17
C HIS A 219 13.40 -12.75 12.77
N PRO A 220 14.22 -11.79 13.25
CA PRO A 220 13.96 -10.36 13.03
C PRO A 220 14.06 -9.92 11.55
N ARG A 221 14.70 -10.72 10.70
CA ARG A 221 14.85 -10.46 9.25
C ARG A 221 13.81 -11.16 8.39
N GLY A 222 13.06 -12.10 8.97
CA GLY A 222 12.02 -12.90 8.33
C GLY A 222 10.65 -12.72 8.99
N GLY A 223 9.75 -13.66 8.66
CA GLY A 223 8.43 -13.74 9.26
C GLY A 223 7.47 -12.63 8.79
N TRP A 224 6.40 -12.46 9.53
CA TRP A 224 5.31 -11.58 9.14
C TRP A 224 5.17 -10.34 10.03
N ARG A 225 4.86 -9.22 9.41
CA ARG A 225 4.62 -7.92 10.05
C ARG A 225 3.36 -7.26 9.49
N THR A 226 2.73 -6.39 10.25
CA THR A 226 1.69 -5.51 9.72
C THR A 226 2.21 -4.08 9.54
N ASN A 227 1.44 -3.25 8.83
CA ASN A 227 1.75 -1.82 8.68
C ASN A 227 1.53 -1.03 9.98
N ALA A 228 0.68 -1.55 10.87
CA ALA A 228 0.39 -0.92 12.14
C ALA A 228 1.39 -1.40 13.19
N CYS A 229 2.05 -0.47 13.87
CA CYS A 229 2.91 -0.76 15.01
C CYS A 229 2.20 -0.37 16.29
N MET A 230 2.32 -1.17 17.36
CA MET A 230 1.94 -0.73 18.69
C MET A 230 2.98 0.27 19.20
N LEU A 231 2.54 1.41 19.69
CA LEU A 231 3.42 2.42 20.28
C LEU A 231 3.73 2.08 21.73
N ASN A 232 5.04 2.07 22.02
CA ASN A 232 5.52 2.23 23.39
C ASN A 232 5.67 3.70 23.82
N ARG A 233 5.22 4.67 23.01
CA ARG A 233 5.33 6.10 23.30
C ARG A 233 4.07 6.82 22.87
N LYS A 234 3.49 7.61 23.78
CA LYS A 234 2.52 8.65 23.48
C LYS A 234 3.20 9.75 22.65
N ASN A 235 3.15 9.64 21.34
CA ASN A 235 3.52 10.70 20.43
C ASN A 235 2.23 11.36 19.93
N GLU A 236 2.00 12.57 20.34
CA GLU A 236 0.75 13.33 20.14
C GLU A 236 0.34 13.54 18.68
N TYR A 237 1.19 13.22 17.67
CA TYR A 237 0.92 13.51 16.26
C TYR A 237 1.54 12.50 15.29
N ALA A 238 1.74 11.26 15.70
CA ALA A 238 2.46 10.29 14.87
C ALA A 238 1.85 10.10 13.48
N TYR A 239 0.53 10.24 13.31
CA TYR A 239 -0.12 10.09 12.02
C TYR A 239 -0.13 11.37 11.17
N LEU A 240 -0.13 12.57 11.77
CA LEU A 240 0.05 13.83 11.04
C LEU A 240 1.46 13.97 10.45
N ASN A 241 2.45 13.34 11.08
CA ASN A 241 3.82 13.34 10.56
C ASN A 241 4.00 12.51 9.29
N PHE A 242 3.08 11.58 8.98
CA PHE A 242 3.11 10.80 7.75
C PHE A 242 2.36 11.43 6.56
N LEU A 243 1.42 12.32 6.84
CA LEU A 243 0.58 12.95 5.82
C LEU A 243 1.32 14.01 4.98
N PRO A 244 2.22 14.83 5.54
CA PRO A 244 2.91 15.85 4.75
C PRO A 244 3.85 15.30 3.68
N GLU A 245 4.25 14.04 3.79
CA GLU A 245 5.34 13.44 3.04
C GLU A 245 4.89 12.47 1.93
N CYS A 246 3.57 12.31 1.72
CA CYS A 246 3.04 11.39 0.71
C CYS A 246 1.91 12.03 -0.07
N TYR A 247 1.93 11.90 -1.39
CA TYR A 247 0.81 12.26 -2.26
C TYR A 247 0.75 11.35 -3.49
N ALA A 248 -0.42 11.29 -4.12
CA ALA A 248 -0.63 10.44 -5.27
C ALA A 248 -0.93 11.29 -6.52
N ILE A 249 -0.28 10.96 -7.62
CA ILE A 249 -0.64 11.43 -8.96
C ILE A 249 -1.47 10.32 -9.60
N CYS A 250 -2.71 10.64 -9.95
CA CYS A 250 -3.71 9.71 -10.43
C CYS A 250 -3.79 9.68 -11.96
N PRO A 251 -4.27 8.59 -12.58
CA PRO A 251 -4.29 8.42 -14.04
C PRO A 251 -5.07 9.49 -14.79
N ASP A 252 -6.05 10.11 -14.14
CA ASP A 252 -6.85 11.23 -14.67
C ASP A 252 -6.19 12.61 -14.49
N GLY A 253 -4.95 12.62 -13.99
CA GLY A 253 -4.18 13.84 -13.76
C GLY A 253 -4.45 14.52 -12.42
N ARG A 254 -5.40 14.05 -11.61
CA ARG A 254 -5.61 14.59 -10.26
C ARG A 254 -4.44 14.26 -9.35
N ILE A 255 -4.17 15.17 -8.41
CA ILE A 255 -3.20 14.98 -7.33
C ILE A 255 -3.96 14.91 -6.02
N THR A 256 -3.82 13.78 -5.32
CA THR A 256 -4.57 13.47 -4.10
C THR A 256 -3.64 13.07 -2.97
N TRP A 257 -4.17 13.04 -1.75
CA TRP A 257 -3.43 12.61 -0.55
C TRP A 257 -3.06 11.15 -0.53
N ASP A 258 -3.94 10.30 -1.07
CA ASP A 258 -3.83 8.85 -1.00
C ASP A 258 -4.30 8.25 -2.32
N CYS A 259 -3.52 7.33 -2.86
CA CYS A 259 -3.87 6.61 -4.09
C CYS A 259 -5.24 5.93 -4.04
N ARG A 260 -5.72 5.59 -2.85
CA ARG A 260 -7.02 4.95 -2.68
C ARG A 260 -8.19 5.89 -2.91
N SER A 261 -8.02 7.19 -2.68
CA SER A 261 -9.06 8.19 -2.97
C SER A 261 -9.52 8.11 -4.41
N TRP A 262 -8.61 7.84 -5.33
CA TRP A 262 -8.93 7.72 -6.74
C TRP A 262 -9.77 6.48 -7.09
N PHE A 263 -9.58 5.38 -6.34
CA PHE A 263 -10.32 4.14 -6.57
C PHE A 263 -11.74 4.16 -6.00
N TYR A 264 -12.02 5.02 -5.03
CA TYR A 264 -13.31 5.08 -4.33
C TYR A 264 -14.29 6.15 -4.83
N ASN A 265 -14.02 6.81 -5.92
CA ASN A 265 -14.78 7.71 -6.82
C ASN A 265 -15.70 8.81 -6.25
N ASP A 266 -16.48 8.64 -5.20
CA ASP A 266 -17.64 9.50 -4.96
C ASP A 266 -17.42 10.59 -3.88
N SER A 267 -16.29 10.53 -3.18
CA SER A 267 -15.92 11.49 -2.13
C SER A 267 -14.57 12.18 -2.36
N VAL A 268 -14.06 12.13 -3.58
CA VAL A 268 -12.65 12.39 -3.87
C VAL A 268 -12.31 13.88 -3.97
N ASP A 269 -13.29 14.73 -4.25
CA ASP A 269 -13.02 16.15 -4.44
C ASP A 269 -12.44 16.82 -3.18
N SER A 270 -12.86 16.37 -1.99
CA SER A 270 -12.33 16.87 -0.71
C SER A 270 -10.86 16.46 -0.43
N LEU A 271 -10.34 15.46 -1.12
CA LEU A 271 -8.98 14.94 -0.99
C LEU A 271 -8.08 15.33 -2.16
N THR A 272 -8.63 15.94 -3.19
CA THR A 272 -7.90 16.44 -4.33
C THR A 272 -7.26 17.77 -3.94
N THR A 273 -5.95 17.82 -4.09
CA THR A 273 -5.17 19.03 -3.82
C THR A 273 -4.93 19.86 -5.07
N GLY A 274 -5.20 19.30 -6.24
CA GLY A 274 -5.07 19.91 -7.56
C GLY A 274 -4.85 18.85 -8.63
N THR A 275 -4.31 19.30 -9.76
CA THR A 275 -4.05 18.46 -10.93
C THR A 275 -2.63 18.67 -11.45
N ILE A 276 -2.15 17.77 -12.33
CA ILE A 276 -0.86 17.93 -13.02
C ILE A 276 -0.84 19.16 -13.97
N PHE A 277 -2.00 19.77 -14.27
CA PHE A 277 -2.11 20.93 -15.14
C PHE A 277 -1.93 22.26 -14.41
N GLU A 278 -1.93 22.23 -13.07
CA GLU A 278 -1.67 23.38 -12.21
C GLU A 278 -0.18 23.48 -11.87
N GLU A 279 0.25 24.66 -11.43
CA GLU A 279 1.61 24.85 -10.93
C GLU A 279 1.80 24.06 -9.63
N PRO A 280 2.92 23.35 -9.46
CA PRO A 280 3.18 22.53 -8.28
C PRO A 280 3.08 23.29 -6.95
N GLU A 281 3.44 24.58 -6.93
CA GLU A 281 3.31 25.47 -5.78
C GLU A 281 1.86 25.59 -5.33
N ILE A 282 0.92 25.78 -6.26
CA ILE A 282 -0.52 25.93 -5.98
C ILE A 282 -1.04 24.62 -5.36
N VAL A 283 -0.70 23.49 -5.96
CA VAL A 283 -1.08 22.16 -5.45
C VAL A 283 -0.55 21.92 -4.04
N TYR A 284 0.69 22.32 -3.78
CA TYR A 284 1.30 22.23 -2.47
C TYR A 284 0.59 23.15 -1.44
N GLU A 285 0.28 24.40 -1.79
CA GLU A 285 -0.44 25.33 -0.92
C GLU A 285 -1.85 24.84 -0.59
N ASN A 286 -2.57 24.33 -1.58
CA ASN A 286 -3.90 23.72 -1.36
C ASN A 286 -3.81 22.57 -0.37
N ARG A 287 -2.78 21.73 -0.51
CA ARG A 287 -2.52 20.66 0.44
C ARG A 287 -2.28 21.17 1.86
N GLN A 288 -1.50 22.24 2.04
CA GLN A 288 -1.24 22.84 3.36
C GLN A 288 -2.52 23.40 3.99
N LYS A 289 -3.42 24.00 3.18
CA LYS A 289 -4.74 24.47 3.66
C LYS A 289 -5.57 23.30 4.19
N ILE A 290 -5.71 22.25 3.39
CA ILE A 290 -6.44 21.04 3.80
C ILE A 290 -5.87 20.46 5.09
N LEU A 291 -4.53 20.35 5.22
CA LEU A 291 -3.87 19.87 6.44
C LEU A 291 -4.22 20.72 7.68
N LYS A 292 -4.21 22.01 7.52
CA LYS A 292 -4.51 22.95 8.62
C LYS A 292 -5.96 22.82 9.07
N GLU A 293 -6.88 22.69 8.14
CA GLU A 293 -8.29 22.47 8.42
C GLU A 293 -8.52 21.13 9.13
N TRP A 294 -7.79 20.09 8.73
CA TRP A 294 -7.93 18.75 9.29
C TRP A 294 -7.33 18.56 10.68
N GLY A 295 -6.26 19.27 11.00
CA GLY A 295 -5.59 19.17 12.30
C GLY A 295 -6.52 19.40 13.48
N GLY A 296 -7.69 20.03 13.26
CA GLY A 296 -8.72 20.26 14.27
C GLY A 296 -9.77 19.14 14.42
N HIS A 297 -9.84 18.17 13.51
CA HIS A 297 -10.98 17.24 13.40
C HIS A 297 -10.66 15.78 13.77
N ILE A 298 -9.63 15.54 14.54
CA ILE A 298 -9.25 14.20 14.96
C ILE A 298 -10.12 13.74 16.12
N SER A 299 -10.73 12.55 16.00
CA SER A 299 -11.51 11.99 17.10
C SER A 299 -10.62 11.74 18.33
N GLU A 300 -11.16 11.96 19.54
CA GLU A 300 -10.46 11.70 20.80
C GLU A 300 -9.99 10.24 20.91
N GLU A 301 -10.72 9.29 20.33
CA GLU A 301 -10.34 7.87 20.26
C GLU A 301 -9.05 7.67 19.46
N CYS A 302 -8.87 8.41 18.35
CA CYS A 302 -7.65 8.35 17.54
C CYS A 302 -6.48 9.08 18.23
N LYS A 303 -6.72 10.18 18.92
CA LYS A 303 -5.68 10.90 19.69
C LYS A 303 -5.10 10.04 20.80
N ASN A 304 -5.93 9.19 21.41
CA ASN A 304 -5.54 8.31 22.51
C ASN A 304 -5.18 6.89 22.05
N CYS A 305 -5.07 6.65 20.76
CA CYS A 305 -4.78 5.32 20.20
C CYS A 305 -3.33 4.92 20.42
N GLU A 306 -3.13 3.70 20.93
CA GLU A 306 -1.81 3.12 21.17
C GLU A 306 -1.13 2.59 19.88
N THR A 307 -1.81 2.65 18.74
CA THR A 307 -1.30 2.12 17.48
C THR A 307 -0.74 3.23 16.61
N THR A 308 0.58 3.18 16.33
CA THR A 308 1.20 4.09 15.35
C THR A 308 1.03 3.59 13.94
N ALA A 309 1.21 4.52 13.01
CA ALA A 309 1.17 4.25 11.58
C ALA A 309 -0.13 3.54 11.14
N CYS A 310 -1.18 3.64 11.96
CA CYS A 310 -2.51 3.38 11.48
C CYS A 310 -2.77 4.43 10.40
N LYS A 311 -2.53 4.07 9.13
CA LYS A 311 -2.87 4.90 7.97
C LYS A 311 -4.39 4.98 7.78
N ILE A 312 -5.15 4.70 8.83
CA ILE A 312 -6.56 4.98 8.91
C ILE A 312 -6.65 6.47 9.25
N THR A 313 -6.43 7.24 8.20
CA THR A 313 -6.76 8.64 8.26
C THR A 313 -8.26 8.79 8.44
N PRO A 314 -8.76 9.90 8.98
CA PRO A 314 -10.18 10.24 9.04
C PRO A 314 -10.94 10.03 7.72
N PHE A 315 -10.23 9.95 6.59
CA PHE A 315 -10.73 9.76 5.24
C PHE A 315 -11.33 8.41 4.88
N ARG A 316 -11.19 7.41 5.74
CA ARG A 316 -11.60 6.04 5.41
C ARG A 316 -12.93 5.67 6.00
N PHE A 317 -13.62 6.60 6.62
CA PHE A 317 -14.77 6.29 7.46
C PHE A 317 -16.07 6.05 6.71
N HIS A 318 -16.11 6.36 5.41
CA HIS A 318 -17.34 6.33 4.63
C HIS A 318 -17.23 5.44 3.39
N GLU A 319 -16.78 4.21 3.56
CA GLU A 319 -16.64 3.26 2.44
C GLU A 319 -17.98 2.88 1.78
N ASN A 320 -19.14 3.27 2.32
CA ASN A 320 -20.45 2.90 1.76
C ASN A 320 -21.51 3.99 1.87
N GLU A 321 -21.23 5.17 2.38
CA GLU A 321 -22.25 6.20 2.56
C GLU A 321 -21.65 7.57 2.23
N SER A 322 -22.39 8.38 1.55
CA SER A 322 -22.23 9.79 1.15
C SER A 322 -21.15 10.64 1.83
N PRO A 323 -20.83 11.80 1.26
CA PRO A 323 -19.56 12.53 1.45
C PRO A 323 -19.16 12.66 2.90
N ILE A 324 -17.85 12.60 3.13
CA ILE A 324 -17.18 12.73 4.42
C ILE A 324 -17.76 13.93 5.18
N HIS A 325 -18.59 13.66 6.18
CA HIS A 325 -19.00 14.65 7.15
C HIS A 325 -17.95 14.70 8.26
N TRP A 326 -17.18 15.74 8.27
CA TRP A 326 -16.18 16.02 9.29
C TRP A 326 -16.85 16.14 10.67
N GLY A 327 -16.37 15.38 11.64
CA GLY A 327 -16.82 15.46 13.03
C GLY A 327 -17.85 14.41 13.45
N GLU A 328 -18.33 13.53 12.56
CA GLU A 328 -19.21 12.44 12.96
C GLU A 328 -18.44 11.26 13.59
N PRO A 329 -19.04 10.56 14.57
CA PRO A 329 -18.44 9.39 15.17
C PRO A 329 -18.25 8.29 14.15
N PRO A 330 -17.17 7.49 14.27
CA PRO A 330 -16.85 6.43 13.31
C PRO A 330 -17.98 5.40 13.19
N THR A 331 -18.30 5.02 11.97
CA THR A 331 -19.27 3.95 11.69
C THR A 331 -18.85 2.61 12.34
N ASN A 332 -19.78 1.68 12.51
CA ASN A 332 -19.48 0.36 13.07
C ASN A 332 -18.37 -0.37 12.27
N ALA A 333 -18.38 -0.27 10.94
CA ALA A 333 -17.35 -0.86 10.07
C ALA A 333 -15.95 -0.33 10.41
N PHE A 334 -15.83 0.94 10.75
CA PHE A 334 -14.57 1.53 11.22
C PHE A 334 -14.11 0.97 12.56
N LYS A 335 -15.02 0.88 13.52
CA LYS A 335 -14.69 0.31 14.85
C LYS A 335 -14.13 -1.10 14.72
N TYR A 336 -14.71 -1.92 13.85
CA TYR A 336 -14.22 -3.28 13.55
C TYR A 336 -12.84 -3.26 12.89
N HIS A 337 -12.62 -2.39 11.91
CA HIS A 337 -11.32 -2.29 11.27
C HIS A 337 -10.22 -1.84 12.24
N CYS A 338 -10.48 -0.85 13.09
CA CYS A 338 -9.54 -0.45 14.15
C CYS A 338 -9.22 -1.61 15.09
N LYS A 339 -10.23 -2.36 15.52
CA LYS A 339 -10.05 -3.53 16.38
C LYS A 339 -9.15 -4.58 15.71
N ILE A 340 -9.46 -5.01 14.47
CA ILE A 340 -8.66 -6.01 13.77
C ILE A 340 -7.23 -5.53 13.51
N THR A 341 -7.03 -4.26 13.16
CA THR A 341 -5.70 -3.68 12.95
C THR A 341 -4.86 -3.71 14.23
N ARG A 342 -5.45 -3.33 15.38
CA ARG A 342 -4.77 -3.38 16.69
C ARG A 342 -4.45 -4.81 17.08
N PHE A 343 -5.42 -5.70 16.91
CA PHE A 343 -5.26 -7.12 17.21
C PHE A 343 -4.10 -7.75 16.43
N MET A 344 -4.08 -7.55 15.11
CA MET A 344 -3.00 -8.05 14.26
C MET A 344 -1.65 -7.39 14.61
N ALA A 345 -1.62 -6.10 14.92
CA ALA A 345 -0.40 -5.40 15.32
C ALA A 345 0.19 -5.95 16.62
N LYS A 346 -0.64 -6.27 17.61
CA LYS A 346 -0.21 -6.85 18.89
C LYS A 346 0.56 -8.15 18.70
N TYR A 347 0.12 -9.01 17.78
CA TYR A 347 0.73 -10.33 17.58
C TYR A 347 1.83 -10.34 16.53
N LEU A 348 1.74 -9.51 15.50
CA LEU A 348 2.72 -9.54 14.41
C LEU A 348 3.89 -8.57 14.58
N ASN A 349 3.71 -7.49 15.35
CA ASN A 349 4.73 -6.46 15.55
C ASN A 349 5.12 -6.28 17.03
N GLY A 350 4.47 -7.00 17.94
CA GLY A 350 4.69 -6.92 19.39
C GLY A 350 5.89 -7.69 19.91
#